data_31c6c4e7d623fa1b2a1220277e367735
#
_entry.id   31c6c4e7d623fa1b2a1220277e367735
#
_cell.length_a   1.000
_cell.length_b   1.000
_cell.length_c   1.000
_cell.angle_alpha   90.00
_cell.angle_beta   90.00
_cell.angle_gamma   90.00
#
_symmetry.space_group_name_H-M   'P 1'
#
loop_
_entity.id
_entity.type
_entity.pdbx_description
1 polymer ?
#
loop_
_entity_poly.entity_id
_entity_poly.type
_entity_poly.pdbx_seq_one_letter_code
_entity_poly.pdbx_strand_id
1 'polypeptide(L)'
;MKSKLPETGTQGKFSKEYAFARALKDGQVRMHHMTDEAVQDPEIRRWMEKIKVFHNSELEVASNQYAEETGPHAERMLVRLKSGRVLTEEEIFILGMARRPLAFEDVRFKYKDCGSVAGLPPEDIDTIISLATGLEQLNDLTLLLQHLSSERKPSWTK
;
A
#
# COMPACT_ATOMS: atom_id res chain seq x y z
N MET A 1 -22.05 11.74 1.91
CA MET A 1 -21.23 12.73 1.17
C MET A 1 -20.53 11.97 0.03
N LYS A 2 -20.61 12.37 -1.24
CA LYS A 2 -19.73 11.78 -2.26
C LYS A 2 -18.30 12.23 -1.93
N SER A 3 -17.38 11.30 -1.71
CA SER A 3 -15.98 11.65 -1.59
C SER A 3 -15.50 12.28 -2.90
N LYS A 4 -14.68 13.31 -2.80
CA LYS A 4 -14.10 13.93 -3.99
C LYS A 4 -13.14 12.91 -4.62
N LEU A 5 -13.25 12.66 -5.92
CA LEU A 5 -12.31 11.79 -6.61
C LEU A 5 -10.89 12.34 -6.48
N PRO A 6 -9.89 11.49 -6.19
CA PRO A 6 -8.52 11.94 -6.14
C PRO A 6 -8.04 12.41 -7.51
N GLU A 7 -7.25 13.47 -7.53
CA GLU A 7 -6.70 14.10 -8.74
C GLU A 7 -5.19 13.85 -8.87
N THR A 8 -4.54 13.55 -7.75
CA THR A 8 -3.08 13.32 -7.69
C THR A 8 -2.76 11.99 -7.04
N GLY A 9 -1.57 11.44 -7.31
CA GLY A 9 -1.07 10.22 -6.69
C GLY A 9 -1.06 10.32 -5.16
N THR A 10 -0.72 11.48 -4.62
CA THR A 10 -0.76 11.74 -3.18
C THR A 10 -2.18 11.63 -2.62
N GLN A 11 -3.18 12.19 -3.30
CA GLN A 11 -4.58 12.05 -2.88
C GLN A 11 -5.06 10.59 -3.03
N GLY A 12 -4.57 9.87 -4.05
CA GLY A 12 -4.85 8.45 -4.26
C GLY A 12 -4.43 7.57 -3.07
N LYS A 13 -3.30 7.87 -2.41
CA LYS A 13 -2.84 7.14 -1.22
C LYS A 13 -3.84 7.17 -0.06
N PHE A 14 -4.66 8.19 0.03
CA PHE A 14 -5.64 8.39 1.09
C PHE A 14 -7.09 8.12 0.65
N SER A 15 -7.30 7.65 -0.58
CA SER A 15 -8.63 7.30 -1.10
C SER A 15 -8.86 5.80 -0.97
N LYS A 16 -9.80 5.40 -0.11
CA LYS A 16 -10.24 4.01 0.01
C LYS A 16 -10.83 3.51 -1.30
N GLU A 17 -11.64 4.33 -1.98
CA GLU A 17 -12.25 3.98 -3.26
C GLU A 17 -11.18 3.67 -4.31
N TYR A 18 -10.11 4.48 -4.35
CA TYR A 18 -8.99 4.25 -5.26
C TYR A 18 -8.24 2.96 -4.94
N ALA A 19 -7.88 2.75 -3.66
CA ALA A 19 -7.18 1.55 -3.22
C ALA A 19 -7.98 0.27 -3.54
N PHE A 20 -9.29 0.26 -3.26
CA PHE A 20 -10.15 -0.87 -3.60
C PHE A 20 -10.31 -1.06 -5.12
N ALA A 21 -10.44 0.02 -5.90
CA ALA A 21 -10.53 -0.06 -7.35
C ALA A 21 -9.26 -0.73 -7.93
N ARG A 22 -8.08 -0.32 -7.46
CA ARG A 22 -6.80 -0.94 -7.85
C ARG A 22 -6.71 -2.40 -7.41
N ALA A 23 -7.04 -2.72 -6.16
CA ALA A 23 -7.02 -4.09 -5.68
C ALA A 23 -7.95 -5.01 -6.48
N LEU A 24 -9.16 -4.55 -6.84
CA LEU A 24 -10.11 -5.32 -7.63
C LEU A 24 -9.67 -5.51 -9.08
N LYS A 25 -8.99 -4.52 -9.68
CA LYS A 25 -8.52 -4.59 -11.06
C LYS A 25 -7.18 -5.32 -11.17
N ASP A 26 -6.22 -4.94 -10.34
CA ASP A 26 -4.80 -5.31 -10.51
C ASP A 26 -4.38 -6.40 -9.51
N GLY A 27 -5.28 -6.82 -8.59
CA GLY A 27 -5.02 -7.80 -7.53
C GLY A 27 -4.23 -7.26 -6.35
N GLN A 28 -3.62 -6.09 -6.47
CA GLN A 28 -2.79 -5.47 -5.44
C GLN A 28 -2.62 -3.97 -5.69
N VAL A 29 -2.23 -3.23 -4.65
CA VAL A 29 -1.86 -1.83 -4.74
C VAL A 29 -0.34 -1.70 -4.64
N ARG A 30 0.27 -1.02 -5.62
CA ARG A 30 1.72 -0.85 -5.74
C ARG A 30 2.13 0.61 -5.85
N MET A 31 3.43 0.90 -5.70
CA MET A 31 3.96 2.26 -5.76
C MET A 31 3.72 2.95 -7.11
N HIS A 32 3.82 2.22 -8.23
CA HIS A 32 3.56 2.80 -9.56
C HIS A 32 2.08 3.21 -9.76
N HIS A 33 1.16 2.73 -8.91
CA HIS A 33 -0.23 3.22 -8.89
C HIS A 33 -0.35 4.61 -8.25
N MET A 34 0.68 5.11 -7.57
CA MET A 34 0.64 6.38 -6.82
C MET A 34 1.15 7.56 -7.66
N THR A 35 0.94 7.51 -8.99
CA THR A 35 1.19 8.63 -9.89
C THR A 35 -0.12 9.33 -10.27
N ASP A 36 -0.01 10.58 -10.74
CA ASP A 36 -1.19 11.36 -11.14
C ASP A 36 -1.91 10.71 -12.34
N GLU A 37 -1.15 10.18 -13.30
CA GLU A 37 -1.69 9.47 -14.46
C GLU A 37 -2.44 8.20 -14.03
N ALA A 38 -1.89 7.43 -13.10
CA ALA A 38 -2.52 6.22 -12.61
C ALA A 38 -3.84 6.52 -11.89
N VAL A 39 -3.89 7.60 -11.11
CA VAL A 39 -5.10 8.03 -10.39
C VAL A 39 -6.16 8.56 -11.36
N GLN A 40 -5.75 9.15 -12.48
CA GLN A 40 -6.64 9.71 -13.50
C GLN A 40 -7.07 8.67 -14.55
N ASP A 41 -6.60 7.44 -14.50
CA ASP A 41 -6.99 6.35 -15.40
C ASP A 41 -8.53 6.23 -15.47
N PRO A 42 -9.14 6.41 -16.66
CA PRO A 42 -10.60 6.41 -16.80
C PRO A 42 -11.24 5.07 -16.42
N GLU A 43 -10.52 3.96 -16.55
CA GLU A 43 -11.03 2.65 -16.15
C GLU A 43 -11.10 2.54 -14.63
N ILE A 44 -10.07 3.00 -13.93
CA ILE A 44 -10.05 3.03 -12.47
C ILE A 44 -11.15 3.95 -11.94
N ARG A 45 -11.35 5.12 -12.55
CA ARG A 45 -12.43 6.03 -12.17
C ARG A 45 -13.80 5.38 -12.28
N ARG A 46 -14.05 4.60 -13.35
CA ARG A 46 -15.28 3.80 -13.51
C ARG A 46 -15.44 2.71 -12.44
N TRP A 47 -14.34 2.13 -11.96
CA TRP A 47 -14.39 1.21 -10.83
C TRP A 47 -14.71 1.94 -9.52
N MET A 48 -14.09 3.09 -9.27
CA MET A 48 -14.34 3.90 -8.07
C MET A 48 -15.82 4.32 -7.94
N GLU A 49 -16.50 4.63 -9.03
CA GLU A 49 -17.93 4.97 -9.04
C GLU A 49 -18.83 3.85 -8.47
N LYS A 50 -18.38 2.60 -8.54
CA LYS A 50 -19.10 1.43 -8.01
C LYS A 50 -18.82 1.19 -6.53
N ILE A 51 -17.82 1.84 -5.97
CA ILE A 51 -17.39 1.67 -4.59
C ILE A 51 -18.07 2.73 -3.73
N LYS A 52 -18.59 2.29 -2.59
CA LYS A 52 -19.21 3.17 -1.60
C LYS A 52 -18.59 2.92 -0.24
N VAL A 53 -18.10 3.97 0.38
CA VAL A 53 -17.54 3.92 1.74
C VAL A 53 -18.61 4.40 2.73
N PHE A 54 -18.82 3.63 3.78
CA PHE A 54 -19.77 3.91 4.83
C PHE A 54 -19.07 3.90 6.18
N HIS A 55 -19.53 4.73 7.08
CA HIS A 55 -19.20 4.58 8.49
C HIS A 55 -20.02 3.43 9.09
N ASN A 56 -19.38 2.59 9.90
CA ASN A 56 -20.04 1.49 10.61
C ASN A 56 -19.69 1.54 12.09
N SER A 57 -20.68 1.89 12.92
CA SER A 57 -20.51 2.02 14.37
C SER A 57 -20.17 0.71 15.09
N GLU A 58 -20.59 -0.45 14.56
CA GLU A 58 -20.21 -1.76 15.12
C GLU A 58 -18.71 -2.01 14.98
N LEU A 59 -18.14 -1.65 13.82
CA LEU A 59 -16.69 -1.78 13.60
C LEU A 59 -15.91 -0.75 14.42
N GLU A 60 -16.46 0.41 14.67
CA GLU A 60 -15.85 1.41 15.56
C GLU A 60 -15.72 0.88 16.98
N VAL A 61 -16.75 0.23 17.52
CA VAL A 61 -16.69 -0.40 18.84
C VAL A 61 -15.65 -1.53 18.88
N ALA A 62 -15.64 -2.41 17.87
CA ALA A 62 -14.66 -3.48 17.77
C ALA A 62 -13.22 -2.94 17.65
N SER A 63 -13.04 -1.86 16.90
CA SER A 63 -11.75 -1.18 16.74
C SER A 63 -11.28 -0.56 18.05
N ASN A 64 -12.16 0.12 18.78
CA ASN A 64 -11.82 0.80 20.03
C ASN A 64 -11.41 -0.19 21.14
N GLN A 65 -11.91 -1.43 21.11
CA GLN A 65 -11.47 -2.48 22.04
C GLN A 65 -9.97 -2.76 21.94
N TYR A 66 -9.37 -2.55 20.78
CA TYR A 66 -7.95 -2.80 20.49
C TYR A 66 -7.18 -1.52 20.17
N ALA A 67 -7.76 -0.35 20.41
CA ALA A 67 -7.23 0.96 19.99
C ALA A 67 -5.81 1.25 20.54
N GLU A 68 -5.53 0.80 21.76
CA GLU A 68 -4.20 0.96 22.36
C GLU A 68 -3.11 0.16 21.62
N GLU A 69 -3.48 -0.95 20.95
CA GLU A 69 -2.53 -1.83 20.27
C GLU A 69 -2.47 -1.59 18.76
N THR A 70 -3.56 -1.17 18.14
CA THR A 70 -3.68 -1.14 16.68
C THR A 70 -4.12 0.20 16.11
N GLY A 71 -4.61 1.11 16.98
CA GLY A 71 -5.37 2.26 16.51
C GLY A 71 -6.76 1.86 15.96
N PRO A 72 -7.62 2.83 15.60
CA PRO A 72 -9.01 2.58 15.18
C PRO A 72 -9.05 2.14 13.68
N HIS A 73 -8.84 0.86 13.38
CA HIS A 73 -8.65 0.38 12.01
C HIS A 73 -9.46 -0.88 11.65
N ALA A 74 -10.65 -1.09 12.23
CA ALA A 74 -11.51 -2.17 11.76
C ALA A 74 -12.19 -1.78 10.44
N GLU A 75 -12.11 -2.65 9.45
CA GLU A 75 -12.68 -2.45 8.13
C GLU A 75 -13.47 -3.69 7.69
N ARG A 76 -14.63 -3.47 7.06
CA ARG A 76 -15.43 -4.53 6.43
C ARG A 76 -15.64 -4.20 4.98
N MET A 77 -15.32 -5.13 4.10
CA MET A 77 -15.56 -5.03 2.68
C MET A 77 -16.66 -6.00 2.24
N LEU A 78 -17.61 -5.49 1.44
CA LEU A 78 -18.62 -6.30 0.78
C LEU A 78 -18.52 -6.14 -0.74
N VAL A 79 -18.37 -7.23 -1.44
CA VAL A 79 -18.34 -7.26 -2.90
C VAL A 79 -19.56 -8.01 -3.42
N ARG A 80 -20.47 -7.30 -4.09
CA ARG A 80 -21.63 -7.90 -4.74
C ARG A 80 -21.28 -8.27 -6.18
N LEU A 81 -21.29 -9.57 -6.46
CA LEU A 81 -21.04 -10.09 -7.80
C LEU A 81 -22.28 -9.93 -8.70
N LYS A 82 -22.07 -10.00 -10.02
CA LYS A 82 -23.18 -9.97 -11.02
C LYS A 82 -24.16 -11.13 -10.83
N SER A 83 -23.72 -12.25 -10.26
CA SER A 83 -24.58 -13.40 -9.92
C SER A 83 -25.52 -13.15 -8.73
N GLY A 84 -25.39 -12.00 -8.05
CA GLY A 84 -26.11 -11.69 -6.81
C GLY A 84 -25.39 -12.18 -5.55
N ARG A 85 -24.37 -13.06 -5.66
CA ARG A 85 -23.57 -13.50 -4.50
C ARG A 85 -22.82 -12.32 -3.89
N VAL A 86 -22.80 -12.24 -2.57
CA VAL A 86 -22.04 -11.26 -1.81
C VAL A 86 -20.84 -11.96 -1.18
N LEU A 87 -19.66 -11.41 -1.39
CA LEU A 87 -18.45 -11.78 -0.68
C LEU A 87 -18.25 -10.76 0.43
N THR A 88 -17.88 -11.22 1.61
CA THR A 88 -17.63 -10.35 2.78
C THR A 88 -16.29 -10.71 3.37
N GLU A 89 -15.51 -9.70 3.67
CA GLU A 89 -14.25 -9.80 4.41
C GLU A 89 -14.21 -8.71 5.47
N GLU A 90 -13.69 -9.05 6.63
CA GLU A 90 -13.53 -8.14 7.75
C GLU A 90 -12.13 -8.24 8.30
N GLU A 91 -11.51 -7.11 8.55
CA GLU A 91 -10.16 -7.00 9.07
C GLU A 91 -10.12 -6.03 10.25
N ILE A 92 -9.72 -6.54 11.41
CA ILE A 92 -9.55 -5.75 12.63
C ILE A 92 -8.07 -5.40 12.81
N PHE A 93 -7.17 -6.32 12.47
CA PHE A 93 -5.72 -6.14 12.61
C PHE A 93 -5.07 -5.95 11.25
N ILE A 94 -4.67 -4.73 10.96
CA ILE A 94 -3.99 -4.41 9.70
C ILE A 94 -2.64 -5.13 9.66
N LEU A 95 -2.33 -5.71 8.49
CA LEU A 95 -1.05 -6.34 8.23
C LEU A 95 0.10 -5.34 8.45
N GLY A 96 1.08 -5.72 9.27
CA GLY A 96 2.19 -4.87 9.70
C GLY A 96 2.05 -4.30 11.10
N MET A 97 0.92 -4.52 11.78
CA MET A 97 0.74 -4.18 13.20
C MET A 97 1.30 -5.28 14.12
N ALA A 98 1.47 -4.98 15.43
CA ALA A 98 2.08 -5.89 16.39
C ALA A 98 1.39 -7.27 16.45
N ARG A 99 0.06 -7.31 16.35
CA ARG A 99 -0.72 -8.57 16.34
C ARG A 99 -0.74 -9.29 14.99
N ARG A 100 -0.34 -8.61 13.90
CA ARG A 100 -0.26 -9.18 12.57
C ARG A 100 0.99 -8.67 11.85
N PRO A 101 2.18 -9.09 12.30
CA PRO A 101 3.44 -8.60 11.74
C PRO A 101 3.60 -9.02 10.27
N LEU A 102 4.35 -8.22 9.52
CA LEU A 102 4.79 -8.58 8.17
C LEU A 102 5.80 -9.71 8.24
N ALA A 103 5.70 -10.69 7.34
CA ALA A 103 6.80 -11.58 7.08
C ALA A 103 7.96 -10.81 6.41
N PHE A 104 9.18 -11.31 6.56
CA PHE A 104 10.36 -10.67 5.95
C PHE A 104 10.23 -10.55 4.43
N GLU A 105 9.63 -11.54 3.79
CA GLU A 105 9.39 -11.52 2.34
C GLU A 105 8.42 -10.42 1.91
N ASP A 106 7.42 -10.07 2.74
CA ASP A 106 6.51 -8.94 2.47
C ASP A 106 7.28 -7.61 2.52
N VAL A 107 8.20 -7.47 3.48
CA VAL A 107 9.07 -6.29 3.60
C VAL A 107 10.01 -6.20 2.40
N ARG A 108 10.64 -7.31 2.00
CA ARG A 108 11.48 -7.38 0.79
C ARG A 108 10.71 -6.99 -0.46
N PHE A 109 9.51 -7.54 -0.63
CA PHE A 109 8.66 -7.23 -1.76
C PHE A 109 8.35 -5.73 -1.82
N LYS A 110 7.93 -5.15 -0.69
CA LYS A 110 7.64 -3.71 -0.59
C LYS A 110 8.88 -2.86 -0.91
N TYR A 111 10.04 -3.26 -0.41
CA TYR A 111 11.29 -2.54 -0.68
C TYR A 111 11.65 -2.59 -2.17
N LYS A 112 11.53 -3.76 -2.82
CA LYS A 112 11.75 -3.92 -4.26
C LYS A 112 10.79 -3.06 -5.09
N ASP A 113 9.51 -3.04 -4.74
CA ASP A 113 8.50 -2.22 -5.41
C ASP A 113 8.82 -0.72 -5.29
N CYS A 114 9.14 -0.24 -4.08
CA CYS A 114 9.53 1.15 -3.85
C CYS A 114 10.84 1.51 -4.55
N GLY A 115 11.85 0.64 -4.46
CA GLY A 115 13.16 0.85 -5.07
C GLY A 115 13.11 0.92 -6.59
N SER A 116 12.30 0.08 -7.22
CA SER A 116 12.12 0.10 -8.69
C SER A 116 11.50 1.42 -9.15
N VAL A 117 10.50 1.93 -8.43
CA VAL A 117 9.88 3.24 -8.73
C VAL A 117 10.85 4.40 -8.45
N ALA A 118 11.70 4.26 -7.42
CA ALA A 118 12.77 5.22 -7.14
C ALA A 118 13.91 5.19 -8.16
N GLY A 119 13.90 4.26 -9.13
CA GLY A 119 14.93 4.15 -10.17
C GLY A 119 16.19 3.41 -9.71
N LEU A 120 16.12 2.64 -8.61
CA LEU A 120 17.23 1.79 -8.20
C LEU A 120 17.37 0.60 -9.15
N PRO A 121 18.58 0.26 -9.63
CA PRO A 121 18.81 -0.99 -10.36
C PRO A 121 18.48 -2.21 -9.48
N PRO A 122 18.01 -3.31 -10.09
CA PRO A 122 17.68 -4.53 -9.35
C PRO A 122 18.85 -5.06 -8.50
N GLU A 123 20.08 -4.97 -9.02
CA GLU A 123 21.30 -5.40 -8.33
C GLU A 123 21.61 -4.56 -7.08
N ASP A 124 21.36 -3.25 -7.13
CA ASP A 124 21.53 -2.39 -5.96
C ASP A 124 20.45 -2.65 -4.92
N ILE A 125 19.21 -2.89 -5.36
CA ILE A 125 18.11 -3.25 -4.46
C ILE A 125 18.45 -4.54 -3.69
N ASP A 126 18.93 -5.59 -4.39
CA ASP A 126 19.30 -6.86 -3.76
C ASP A 126 20.53 -6.69 -2.84
N THR A 127 21.50 -5.86 -3.22
CA THR A 127 22.67 -5.54 -2.39
C THR A 127 22.26 -4.81 -1.11
N ILE A 128 21.41 -3.79 -1.20
CA ILE A 128 20.90 -3.05 -0.04
C ILE A 128 20.14 -3.98 0.90
N ILE A 129 19.27 -4.85 0.36
CA ILE A 129 18.52 -5.82 1.17
C ILE A 129 19.48 -6.75 1.91
N SER A 130 20.52 -7.26 1.24
CA SER A 130 21.51 -8.14 1.84
C SER A 130 22.28 -7.46 2.96
N LEU A 131 22.78 -6.24 2.70
CA LEU A 131 23.53 -5.45 3.69
C LEU A 131 22.65 -5.07 4.90
N ALA A 132 21.40 -4.63 4.65
CA ALA A 132 20.47 -4.27 5.71
C ALA A 132 20.07 -5.48 6.58
N THR A 133 19.94 -6.67 5.97
CA THR A 133 19.62 -7.90 6.71
C THR A 133 20.79 -8.35 7.60
N GLY A 134 22.03 -8.09 7.16
CA GLY A 134 23.26 -8.40 7.91
C GLY A 134 23.82 -7.21 8.67
N LEU A 135 23.03 -6.17 8.96
CA LEU A 135 23.49 -4.89 9.51
C LEU A 135 24.34 -5.02 10.76
N GLU A 136 23.95 -5.92 11.67
CA GLU A 136 24.68 -6.16 12.94
C GLU A 136 26.07 -6.77 12.74
N GLN A 137 26.37 -7.29 11.56
CA GLN A 137 27.64 -7.93 11.21
C GLN A 137 28.55 -6.99 10.42
N LEU A 138 28.07 -5.79 10.05
CA LEU A 138 28.84 -4.83 9.31
C LEU A 138 29.78 -4.06 10.25
N ASN A 139 31.09 -4.05 9.93
CA ASN A 139 32.06 -3.21 10.64
C ASN A 139 31.94 -1.73 10.24
N ASP A 140 31.31 -1.41 9.08
CA ASP A 140 31.24 -0.11 8.48
C ASP A 140 29.99 -0.02 7.57
N LEU A 141 29.30 1.10 7.62
CA LEU A 141 28.08 1.35 6.85
C LEU A 141 28.34 2.01 5.49
N THR A 142 29.58 2.32 5.17
CA THR A 142 29.94 3.08 3.96
C THR A 142 29.36 2.48 2.70
N LEU A 143 29.47 1.14 2.53
CA LEU A 143 28.97 0.47 1.35
C LEU A 143 27.42 0.55 1.25
N LEU A 144 26.71 0.36 2.35
CA LEU A 144 25.26 0.51 2.40
C LEU A 144 24.84 1.94 2.01
N LEU A 145 25.51 2.94 2.59
CA LEU A 145 25.24 4.37 2.30
C LEU A 145 25.54 4.74 0.86
N GLN A 146 26.60 4.19 0.25
CA GLN A 146 26.91 4.39 -1.17
C GLN A 146 25.78 3.91 -2.09
N HIS A 147 25.22 2.71 -1.84
CA HIS A 147 24.09 2.20 -2.61
C HIS A 147 22.80 3.01 -2.38
N LEU A 148 22.59 3.56 -1.19
CA LEU A 148 21.42 4.38 -0.85
C LEU A 148 21.52 5.82 -1.38
N SER A 149 22.71 6.40 -1.48
CA SER A 149 22.96 7.82 -1.77
C SER A 149 23.14 8.13 -3.27
N SER A 150 22.81 7.21 -4.17
CA SER A 150 22.99 7.46 -5.60
C SER A 150 22.14 8.66 -6.06
N GLU A 151 22.74 9.61 -6.80
CA GLU A 151 22.09 10.76 -7.45
C GLU A 151 21.16 10.31 -8.60
N ARG A 152 20.14 9.53 -8.29
CA ARG A 152 19.21 9.00 -9.29
C ARG A 152 17.94 9.81 -9.34
N LYS A 153 17.51 10.16 -10.55
CA LYS A 153 16.22 10.79 -10.75
C LYS A 153 15.14 9.71 -10.67
N PRO A 154 14.19 9.83 -9.76
CA PRO A 154 13.05 8.91 -9.68
C PRO A 154 12.29 8.84 -11.02
N SER A 155 11.66 7.71 -11.31
CA SER A 155 10.94 7.49 -12.57
C SER A 155 9.78 8.47 -12.83
N TRP A 156 9.31 9.17 -11.79
CA TRP A 156 8.24 10.19 -11.87
C TRP A 156 8.73 11.62 -12.13
N THR A 157 10.03 11.84 -12.31
CA THR A 157 10.59 13.19 -12.55
C THR A 157 10.80 13.52 -14.04
N LYS A 158 10.10 12.79 -14.93
CA LYS A 158 10.11 13.09 -16.38
C LYS A 158 9.15 14.20 -16.71
#